data_4effce83aae6cf56a350e4593e0f5f99
#
_entry.id   4effce83aae6cf56a350e4593e0f5f99
#
_cell.length_a   1.000
_cell.length_b   1.000
_cell.length_c   1.000
_cell.angle_alpha   90.00
_cell.angle_beta   90.00
_cell.angle_gamma   90.00
#
_symmetry.space_group_name_H-M   'P 1'
#
loop_
_entity.id
_entity.type
_entity.pdbx_description
1 polymer ?
#
loop_
_entity_poly.entity_id
_entity_poly.type
_entity_poly.pdbx_seq_one_letter_code
_entity_poly.pdbx_strand_id
1 'polypeptide(L)'
;MNKEIFTSSLLDEQYTKYRHPSGLDIYIFPKKLTTFYAIFGVKFGAIDNCFSLKENPENIITVPDGVAHFLEHKLFANEDGSDSFERFSSLGADANAYTSFNNTAYLFSATENFYDSLRELIRFVTHPYFTEENIASEIGIIAEEINMYNDSPSDRCFYGMLEGMYEHHSIRRNICGTAKSIKKITPELMYNCYDSFYNLNNMGLFICGDVHEDEVIKIADELLPSKSTQFDIIHQSNNKKEEPQVFQTYIEARMQISKPIFNIGIKDTNIPDNSDERQKREAIYSILNEMIFSQAGELYSSLFERDLISPNLSYCYTISPTNAYNSIAGEADNPKSVLDEILKFIEDLKIKGLAYDDFIRSKRIMYADFVKSFDSTEGIANNLMSFSFDGAEILSYVDIIESITFDDVDTVFANAFDKDKITLSVIMPLDNN
;
A
#
# COMPACT_ATOMS: atom_id res chain seq x y z
N MET A 1 -16.18 -24.03 11.91
CA MET A 1 -15.58 -22.72 11.62
C MET A 1 -15.11 -22.11 12.94
N ASN A 2 -13.89 -21.63 13.03
CA ASN A 2 -13.39 -20.94 14.22
C ASN A 2 -13.85 -19.47 14.15
N LYS A 3 -14.42 -18.94 15.26
CA LYS A 3 -14.91 -17.56 15.36
C LYS A 3 -14.15 -16.86 16.48
N GLU A 4 -13.57 -15.70 16.18
CA GLU A 4 -12.88 -14.84 17.11
C GLU A 4 -13.53 -13.44 17.07
N ILE A 5 -13.69 -12.80 18.24
CA ILE A 5 -14.27 -11.46 18.36
C ILE A 5 -13.21 -10.54 18.93
N PHE A 6 -12.97 -9.44 18.25
CA PHE A 6 -12.05 -8.38 18.63
C PHE A 6 -12.84 -7.16 19.07
N THR A 7 -12.46 -6.54 20.18
CA THR A 7 -13.18 -5.41 20.76
C THR A 7 -12.21 -4.35 21.27
N SER A 8 -12.57 -3.08 21.11
CA SER A 8 -11.90 -1.95 21.74
C SER A 8 -12.89 -1.12 22.56
N SER A 9 -12.65 -1.00 23.84
CA SER A 9 -13.46 -0.14 24.72
C SER A 9 -13.16 1.34 24.49
N LEU A 10 -11.98 1.69 23.98
CA LEU A 10 -11.59 3.08 23.69
C LEU A 10 -12.31 3.61 22.46
N LEU A 11 -12.47 2.74 21.44
CA LEU A 11 -13.14 3.11 20.19
C LEU A 11 -14.66 2.83 20.23
N ASP A 12 -15.14 2.04 21.21
CA ASP A 12 -16.52 1.48 21.23
C ASP A 12 -16.82 0.67 19.95
N GLU A 13 -15.82 -0.08 19.45
CA GLU A 13 -15.88 -0.82 18.21
C GLU A 13 -15.59 -2.30 18.42
N GLN A 14 -16.14 -3.11 17.51
CA GLN A 14 -15.86 -4.54 17.47
C GLN A 14 -15.96 -5.10 16.07
N TYR A 15 -15.21 -6.17 15.78
CA TYR A 15 -15.37 -6.98 14.58
C TYR A 15 -15.21 -8.47 14.87
N THR A 16 -15.66 -9.28 13.93
CA THR A 16 -15.57 -10.74 14.01
C THR A 16 -14.65 -11.26 12.91
N LYS A 17 -13.76 -12.17 13.27
CA LYS A 17 -12.95 -12.95 12.34
C LYS A 17 -13.44 -14.40 12.32
N TYR A 18 -13.68 -14.94 11.13
CA TYR A 18 -13.99 -16.34 10.88
C TYR A 18 -12.85 -16.99 10.10
N ARG A 19 -12.39 -18.16 10.56
CA ARG A 19 -11.51 -19.02 9.75
C ARG A 19 -12.37 -20.05 9.05
N HIS A 20 -12.57 -19.87 7.74
CA HIS A 20 -13.34 -20.79 6.89
C HIS A 20 -12.56 -22.10 6.64
N PRO A 21 -13.21 -23.28 6.47
CA PRO A 21 -12.52 -24.54 6.20
C PRO A 21 -11.66 -24.54 4.91
N SER A 22 -11.96 -23.69 3.95
CA SER A 22 -11.14 -23.44 2.75
C SER A 22 -9.78 -22.82 3.03
N GLY A 23 -9.57 -22.29 4.24
CA GLY A 23 -8.38 -21.55 4.60
C GLY A 23 -8.51 -20.02 4.48
N LEU A 24 -9.65 -19.51 4.01
CA LEU A 24 -9.88 -18.06 3.96
C LEU A 24 -10.18 -17.49 5.34
N ASP A 25 -9.57 -16.37 5.69
CA ASP A 25 -9.98 -15.54 6.81
C ASP A 25 -11.05 -14.54 6.34
N ILE A 26 -12.19 -14.52 7.02
CA ILE A 26 -13.32 -13.63 6.74
C ILE A 26 -13.48 -12.69 7.93
N TYR A 27 -13.36 -11.39 7.67
CA TYR A 27 -13.50 -10.34 8.67
C TYR A 27 -14.80 -9.59 8.43
N ILE A 28 -15.62 -9.46 9.47
CA ILE A 28 -16.89 -8.75 9.40
C ILE A 28 -16.91 -7.66 10.46
N PHE A 29 -16.92 -6.41 10.00
CA PHE A 29 -16.98 -5.23 10.85
C PHE A 29 -18.40 -4.63 10.74
N PRO A 30 -19.28 -4.83 11.74
CA PRO A 30 -20.63 -4.33 11.69
C PRO A 30 -20.67 -2.81 11.87
N LYS A 31 -21.25 -2.10 10.91
CA LYS A 31 -21.48 -0.64 10.98
C LYS A 31 -22.88 -0.33 10.49
N LYS A 32 -23.61 0.45 11.27
CA LYS A 32 -24.97 0.92 10.92
C LYS A 32 -24.87 2.16 10.01
N LEU A 33 -24.25 1.99 8.84
CA LEU A 33 -24.17 2.96 7.77
C LEU A 33 -25.03 2.50 6.59
N THR A 34 -25.38 3.44 5.71
CA THR A 34 -26.20 3.14 4.50
C THR A 34 -25.40 2.46 3.40
N THR A 35 -24.06 2.50 3.48
CA THR A 35 -23.15 1.90 2.53
C THR A 35 -22.56 0.62 3.08
N PHE A 36 -22.40 -0.36 2.19
CA PHE A 36 -21.67 -1.59 2.42
C PHE A 36 -20.37 -1.54 1.63
N TYR A 37 -19.35 -2.17 2.15
CA TYR A 37 -18.06 -2.30 1.47
C TYR A 37 -17.47 -3.69 1.69
N ALA A 38 -16.99 -4.31 0.63
CA ALA A 38 -16.32 -5.59 0.71
C ALA A 38 -15.04 -5.59 -0.13
N ILE A 39 -13.95 -6.13 0.45
CA ILE A 39 -12.66 -6.31 -0.20
C ILE A 39 -12.27 -7.77 -0.14
N PHE A 40 -11.87 -8.34 -1.27
CA PHE A 40 -11.19 -9.60 -1.34
C PHE A 40 -9.71 -9.34 -1.66
N GLY A 41 -8.88 -9.35 -0.63
CA GLY A 41 -7.46 -9.06 -0.72
C GLY A 41 -6.62 -10.32 -0.91
N VAL A 42 -5.50 -10.18 -1.61
CA VAL A 42 -4.49 -11.21 -1.86
C VAL A 42 -3.12 -10.66 -1.46
N LYS A 43 -2.32 -11.40 -0.69
CA LYS A 43 -0.93 -11.07 -0.39
C LYS A 43 -0.05 -11.40 -1.59
N PHE A 44 -0.23 -10.63 -2.65
CA PHE A 44 0.54 -10.69 -3.88
C PHE A 44 0.57 -9.30 -4.49
N GLY A 45 1.73 -8.69 -4.56
CA GLY A 45 1.92 -7.35 -5.11
C GLY A 45 3.10 -7.25 -6.07
N ALA A 46 3.42 -6.05 -6.47
CA ALA A 46 4.46 -5.81 -7.48
C ALA A 46 5.88 -6.23 -7.05
N ILE A 47 6.15 -6.35 -5.74
CA ILE A 47 7.47 -6.79 -5.25
C ILE A 47 7.64 -8.31 -5.24
N ASP A 48 6.57 -9.08 -5.39
CA ASP A 48 6.57 -10.56 -5.31
C ASP A 48 6.95 -11.21 -6.64
N ASN A 49 7.96 -10.67 -7.30
CA ASN A 49 8.44 -11.14 -8.60
C ASN A 49 9.51 -12.24 -8.52
N CYS A 50 9.88 -12.68 -7.31
CA CYS A 50 10.82 -13.75 -7.06
C CYS A 50 10.40 -14.55 -5.83
N PHE A 51 10.05 -15.81 -6.01
CA PHE A 51 9.51 -16.66 -4.94
C PHE A 51 9.86 -18.13 -5.16
N SER A 52 9.65 -18.95 -4.13
CA SER A 52 9.66 -20.43 -4.25
C SER A 52 8.50 -20.98 -3.42
N LEU A 53 8.10 -22.22 -3.74
CA LEU A 53 7.15 -22.94 -2.91
C LEU A 53 7.90 -23.62 -1.76
N LYS A 54 7.34 -23.66 -0.57
CA LYS A 54 7.94 -24.28 0.63
C LYS A 54 8.26 -25.76 0.41
N GLU A 55 7.46 -26.43 -0.43
CA GLU A 55 7.67 -27.82 -0.82
C GLU A 55 8.90 -28.02 -1.69
N ASN A 56 9.34 -26.96 -2.41
CA ASN A 56 10.53 -27.00 -3.27
C ASN A 56 11.29 -25.67 -3.18
N PRO A 57 11.93 -25.37 -2.05
CA PRO A 57 12.57 -24.08 -1.78
C PRO A 57 13.78 -23.78 -2.70
N GLU A 58 14.38 -24.81 -3.29
CA GLU A 58 15.50 -24.67 -4.22
C GLU A 58 15.04 -24.20 -5.62
N ASN A 59 13.77 -24.41 -5.95
CA ASN A 59 13.21 -23.98 -7.25
C ASN A 59 12.72 -22.54 -7.17
N ILE A 60 13.60 -21.60 -7.46
CA ILE A 60 13.30 -20.18 -7.48
C ILE A 60 12.57 -19.82 -8.78
N ILE A 61 11.37 -19.30 -8.64
CA ILE A 61 10.52 -18.82 -9.74
C ILE A 61 10.70 -17.30 -9.81
N THR A 62 11.05 -16.80 -11.00
CA THR A 62 11.10 -15.36 -11.27
C THR A 62 10.11 -15.01 -12.36
N VAL A 63 9.25 -14.05 -12.07
CA VAL A 63 8.19 -13.60 -12.97
C VAL A 63 8.47 -12.17 -13.48
N PRO A 64 7.95 -11.78 -14.65
CA PRO A 64 8.10 -10.43 -15.17
C PRO A 64 7.50 -9.37 -14.25
N ASP A 65 8.12 -8.18 -14.21
CA ASP A 65 7.52 -7.03 -13.54
C ASP A 65 6.18 -6.69 -14.18
N GLY A 66 5.17 -6.36 -13.37
CA GLY A 66 3.82 -6.05 -13.78
C GLY A 66 2.86 -7.24 -13.78
N VAL A 67 3.30 -8.46 -13.44
CA VAL A 67 2.42 -9.65 -13.46
C VAL A 67 1.27 -9.56 -12.46
N ALA A 68 1.48 -9.01 -11.26
CA ALA A 68 0.42 -8.84 -10.26
C ALA A 68 -0.68 -7.88 -10.76
N HIS A 69 -0.29 -6.74 -11.33
CA HIS A 69 -1.19 -5.78 -11.93
C HIS A 69 -1.92 -6.36 -13.17
N PHE A 70 -1.20 -7.11 -14.00
CA PHE A 70 -1.81 -7.79 -15.14
C PHE A 70 -2.87 -8.82 -14.70
N LEU A 71 -2.60 -9.55 -13.61
CA LEU A 71 -3.56 -10.48 -13.00
C LEU A 71 -4.81 -9.77 -12.51
N GLU A 72 -4.65 -8.61 -11.87
CA GLU A 72 -5.75 -7.77 -11.42
C GLU A 72 -6.71 -7.46 -12.58
N HIS A 73 -6.21 -6.96 -13.70
CA HIS A 73 -7.02 -6.65 -14.89
C HIS A 73 -7.75 -7.90 -15.43
N LYS A 74 -7.07 -9.03 -15.48
CA LYS A 74 -7.61 -10.21 -16.17
C LYS A 74 -8.62 -11.02 -15.37
N LEU A 75 -8.70 -10.86 -14.05
CA LEU A 75 -9.70 -11.59 -13.26
C LEU A 75 -11.13 -11.15 -13.54
N PHE A 76 -11.37 -9.94 -14.04
CA PHE A 76 -12.72 -9.48 -14.38
C PHE A 76 -13.32 -10.17 -15.62
N ALA A 77 -12.48 -10.81 -16.45
CA ALA A 77 -12.92 -11.52 -17.63
C ALA A 77 -13.50 -12.91 -17.27
N ASN A 78 -14.70 -13.22 -17.75
CA ASN A 78 -15.36 -14.50 -17.51
C ASN A 78 -15.32 -15.42 -18.76
N GLU A 79 -15.45 -16.74 -18.56
CA GLU A 79 -15.46 -17.75 -19.61
C GLU A 79 -16.64 -17.57 -20.59
N ASP A 80 -17.77 -17.06 -20.12
CA ASP A 80 -18.96 -16.79 -20.92
C ASP A 80 -18.85 -15.50 -21.78
N GLY A 81 -17.70 -14.84 -21.74
CA GLY A 81 -17.43 -13.60 -22.46
C GLY A 81 -17.99 -12.35 -21.81
N SER A 82 -18.62 -12.46 -20.62
CA SER A 82 -19.08 -11.31 -19.84
C SER A 82 -17.93 -10.72 -19.02
N ASP A 83 -18.11 -9.46 -18.60
CA ASP A 83 -17.24 -8.76 -17.67
C ASP A 83 -17.92 -8.66 -16.30
N SER A 84 -17.18 -8.93 -15.21
CA SER A 84 -17.70 -8.83 -13.86
C SER A 84 -18.10 -7.40 -13.49
N PHE A 85 -17.49 -6.35 -14.07
CA PHE A 85 -17.94 -4.96 -13.89
C PHE A 85 -19.37 -4.74 -14.35
N GLU A 86 -19.78 -5.34 -15.49
CA GLU A 86 -21.15 -5.25 -15.98
C GLU A 86 -22.15 -5.90 -15.01
N ARG A 87 -21.74 -7.01 -14.38
CA ARG A 87 -22.56 -7.70 -13.38
C ARG A 87 -22.75 -6.85 -12.12
N PHE A 88 -21.67 -6.25 -11.59
CA PHE A 88 -21.76 -5.33 -10.46
C PHE A 88 -22.64 -4.12 -10.78
N SER A 89 -22.46 -3.52 -11.94
CA SER A 89 -23.28 -2.38 -12.40
C SER A 89 -24.75 -2.75 -12.46
N SER A 90 -25.10 -3.96 -12.90
CA SER A 90 -26.49 -4.44 -12.94
C SER A 90 -27.11 -4.63 -11.57
N LEU A 91 -26.28 -4.84 -10.52
CA LEU A 91 -26.70 -4.94 -9.13
C LEU A 91 -26.75 -3.57 -8.41
N GLY A 92 -26.31 -2.49 -9.09
CA GLY A 92 -26.20 -1.16 -8.48
C GLY A 92 -24.99 -1.00 -7.56
N ALA A 93 -24.00 -1.88 -7.72
CA ALA A 93 -22.73 -1.83 -6.98
C ALA A 93 -21.64 -1.17 -7.84
N ASP A 94 -20.76 -0.40 -7.17
CA ASP A 94 -19.56 0.19 -7.75
C ASP A 94 -18.36 -0.69 -7.41
N ALA A 95 -17.81 -1.38 -8.40
CA ALA A 95 -16.68 -2.28 -8.25
C ALA A 95 -15.37 -1.64 -8.67
N ASN A 96 -14.30 -2.02 -8.02
CA ASN A 96 -12.94 -1.59 -8.37
C ASN A 96 -11.92 -2.66 -7.97
N ALA A 97 -10.67 -2.46 -8.41
CA ALA A 97 -9.53 -3.23 -7.95
C ALA A 97 -8.28 -2.34 -7.92
N TYR A 98 -7.26 -2.78 -7.19
CA TYR A 98 -5.95 -2.15 -7.23
C TYR A 98 -4.84 -3.13 -6.89
N THR A 99 -3.68 -2.88 -7.45
CA THR A 99 -2.44 -3.55 -7.10
C THR A 99 -1.50 -2.55 -6.42
N SER A 100 -0.99 -2.94 -5.26
CA SER A 100 0.05 -2.20 -4.53
C SER A 100 1.41 -2.90 -4.66
N PHE A 101 2.39 -2.43 -3.92
CA PHE A 101 3.67 -3.13 -3.83
C PHE A 101 3.55 -4.50 -3.16
N ASN A 102 2.65 -4.66 -2.17
CA ASN A 102 2.57 -5.84 -1.30
C ASN A 102 1.29 -6.67 -1.46
N ASN A 103 0.25 -6.14 -2.09
CA ASN A 103 -1.04 -6.82 -2.21
C ASN A 103 -1.80 -6.39 -3.47
N THR A 104 -2.76 -7.23 -3.86
CA THR A 104 -3.80 -6.92 -4.84
C THR A 104 -5.16 -7.07 -4.15
N ALA A 105 -6.08 -6.16 -4.44
CA ALA A 105 -7.40 -6.14 -3.83
C ALA A 105 -8.49 -5.96 -4.89
N TYR A 106 -9.58 -6.68 -4.72
CA TYR A 106 -10.82 -6.62 -5.50
C TYR A 106 -11.94 -6.21 -4.55
N LEU A 107 -12.73 -5.23 -4.92
CA LEU A 107 -13.65 -4.62 -3.98
C LEU A 107 -14.92 -4.13 -4.67
N PHE A 108 -15.94 -3.90 -3.85
CA PHE A 108 -17.11 -3.14 -4.27
C PHE A 108 -17.68 -2.33 -3.11
N SER A 109 -18.35 -1.23 -3.47
CA SER A 109 -19.26 -0.49 -2.60
C SER A 109 -20.69 -0.61 -3.10
N ALA A 110 -21.66 -0.68 -2.19
CA ALA A 110 -23.08 -0.78 -2.53
C ALA A 110 -23.96 -0.15 -1.46
N THR A 111 -25.18 0.24 -1.83
CA THR A 111 -26.23 0.65 -0.89
C THR A 111 -27.38 -0.35 -0.86
N GLU A 112 -27.43 -1.27 -1.80
CA GLU A 112 -28.42 -2.34 -1.94
C GLU A 112 -27.78 -3.56 -2.61
N ASN A 113 -28.46 -4.70 -2.64
CA ASN A 113 -28.00 -5.95 -3.30
C ASN A 113 -26.62 -6.43 -2.84
N PHE A 114 -26.27 -6.16 -1.58
CA PHE A 114 -24.95 -6.51 -1.03
C PHE A 114 -24.61 -7.99 -1.18
N TYR A 115 -25.53 -8.90 -0.83
CA TYR A 115 -25.25 -10.33 -0.84
C TYR A 115 -25.08 -10.90 -2.25
N ASP A 116 -25.77 -10.36 -3.25
CA ASP A 116 -25.60 -10.75 -4.64
C ASP A 116 -24.26 -10.22 -5.19
N SER A 117 -23.89 -9.00 -4.82
CA SER A 117 -22.57 -8.42 -5.14
C SER A 117 -21.45 -9.19 -4.44
N LEU A 118 -21.64 -9.64 -3.21
CA LEU A 118 -20.67 -10.48 -2.49
C LEU A 118 -20.48 -11.85 -3.19
N ARG A 119 -21.55 -12.45 -3.69
CA ARG A 119 -21.48 -13.68 -4.49
C ARG A 119 -20.66 -13.47 -5.76
N GLU A 120 -20.87 -12.35 -6.44
CA GLU A 120 -20.10 -12.01 -7.63
C GLU A 120 -18.61 -11.79 -7.29
N LEU A 121 -18.31 -11.04 -6.21
CA LEU A 121 -16.92 -10.81 -5.75
C LEU A 121 -16.19 -12.13 -5.49
N ILE A 122 -16.78 -13.02 -4.70
CA ILE A 122 -16.16 -14.31 -4.40
C ILE A 122 -15.99 -15.13 -5.68
N ARG A 123 -17.02 -15.15 -6.54
CA ARG A 123 -17.04 -15.96 -7.76
C ARG A 123 -15.91 -15.57 -8.71
N PHE A 124 -15.80 -14.29 -9.11
CA PHE A 124 -14.80 -13.91 -10.10
C PHE A 124 -13.38 -13.99 -9.57
N VAL A 125 -13.14 -13.66 -8.30
CA VAL A 125 -11.80 -13.77 -7.69
C VAL A 125 -11.34 -15.23 -7.59
N THR A 126 -12.25 -16.19 -7.45
CA THR A 126 -11.93 -17.62 -7.30
C THR A 126 -12.03 -18.46 -8.59
N HIS A 127 -12.42 -17.84 -9.72
CA HIS A 127 -12.58 -18.55 -11.00
C HIS A 127 -11.85 -17.81 -12.14
N PRO A 128 -10.51 -17.95 -12.22
CA PRO A 128 -9.72 -17.27 -13.25
C PRO A 128 -9.99 -17.82 -14.64
N TYR A 129 -9.98 -16.95 -15.64
CA TYR A 129 -10.09 -17.31 -17.04
C TYR A 129 -9.05 -16.57 -17.90
N PHE A 130 -7.96 -17.25 -18.22
CA PHE A 130 -6.85 -16.71 -19.00
C PHE A 130 -6.67 -17.47 -20.31
N THR A 131 -6.70 -16.74 -21.43
CA THR A 131 -6.47 -17.26 -22.78
C THR A 131 -5.43 -16.43 -23.50
N GLU A 132 -4.85 -16.98 -24.56
CA GLU A 132 -3.90 -16.22 -25.40
C GLU A 132 -4.55 -14.95 -25.96
N GLU A 133 -5.83 -15.03 -26.36
CA GLU A 133 -6.57 -13.92 -26.95
C GLU A 133 -6.81 -12.80 -25.94
N ASN A 134 -7.30 -13.12 -24.72
CA ASN A 134 -7.60 -12.10 -23.72
C ASN A 134 -6.33 -11.47 -23.11
N ILE A 135 -5.21 -12.20 -23.06
CA ILE A 135 -3.91 -11.66 -22.66
C ILE A 135 -3.35 -10.75 -23.76
N ALA A 136 -3.41 -11.18 -25.02
CA ALA A 136 -2.90 -10.37 -26.13
C ALA A 136 -3.64 -9.01 -26.25
N SER A 137 -4.95 -8.99 -26.02
CA SER A 137 -5.73 -7.75 -26.00
C SER A 137 -5.35 -6.83 -24.84
N GLU A 138 -5.05 -7.38 -23.64
CA GLU A 138 -4.74 -6.61 -22.46
C GLU A 138 -3.35 -5.96 -22.51
N ILE A 139 -2.39 -6.59 -23.18
CA ILE A 139 -1.04 -6.03 -23.34
C ILE A 139 -1.11 -4.62 -23.96
N GLY A 140 -2.04 -4.38 -24.89
CA GLY A 140 -2.23 -3.06 -25.48
C GLY A 140 -2.75 -2.03 -24.46
N ILE A 141 -3.75 -2.42 -23.68
CA ILE A 141 -4.40 -1.56 -22.67
C ILE A 141 -3.39 -1.17 -21.57
N ILE A 142 -2.71 -2.15 -21.00
CA ILE A 142 -1.72 -1.91 -19.95
C ILE A 142 -0.50 -1.14 -20.49
N ALA A 143 -0.11 -1.33 -21.77
CA ALA A 143 0.96 -0.53 -22.36
C ALA A 143 0.61 0.96 -22.43
N GLU A 144 -0.65 1.31 -22.74
CA GLU A 144 -1.12 2.70 -22.72
C GLU A 144 -1.18 3.25 -21.27
N GLU A 145 -1.58 2.43 -20.31
CA GLU A 145 -1.57 2.81 -18.91
C GLU A 145 -0.13 3.06 -18.40
N ILE A 146 0.83 2.21 -18.75
CA ILE A 146 2.25 2.43 -18.45
C ILE A 146 2.72 3.76 -19.06
N ASN A 147 2.32 4.09 -20.27
CA ASN A 147 2.65 5.38 -20.88
C ASN A 147 2.03 6.54 -20.09
N MET A 148 0.79 6.42 -19.65
CA MET A 148 0.12 7.43 -18.82
C MET A 148 0.91 7.69 -17.51
N TYR A 149 1.36 6.65 -16.81
CA TYR A 149 2.21 6.81 -15.62
C TYR A 149 3.59 7.39 -15.95
N ASN A 150 4.20 7.00 -17.06
CA ASN A 150 5.48 7.57 -17.49
C ASN A 150 5.36 9.06 -17.86
N ASP A 151 4.20 9.50 -18.32
CA ASP A 151 3.90 10.90 -18.68
C ASP A 151 3.42 11.72 -17.46
N SER A 152 3.19 11.08 -16.31
CA SER A 152 2.86 11.74 -15.05
C SER A 152 4.13 12.23 -14.33
N PRO A 153 4.33 13.55 -14.15
CA PRO A 153 5.53 14.06 -13.50
C PRO A 153 5.66 13.64 -12.02
N SER A 154 4.54 13.54 -11.30
CA SER A 154 4.52 13.10 -9.90
C SER A 154 4.93 11.64 -9.75
N ASP A 155 4.37 10.75 -10.59
CA ASP A 155 4.75 9.33 -10.57
C ASP A 155 6.21 9.14 -10.98
N ARG A 156 6.66 9.85 -12.02
CA ARG A 156 8.05 9.80 -12.45
C ARG A 156 9.01 10.28 -11.36
N CYS A 157 8.62 11.33 -10.61
CA CYS A 157 9.37 11.82 -9.47
C CYS A 157 9.42 10.80 -8.33
N PHE A 158 8.28 10.18 -8.01
CA PHE A 158 8.17 9.17 -6.96
C PHE A 158 9.00 7.92 -7.29
N TYR A 159 8.85 7.34 -8.49
CA TYR A 159 9.67 6.19 -8.88
C TYR A 159 11.16 6.55 -8.98
N GLY A 160 11.51 7.76 -9.41
CA GLY A 160 12.88 8.25 -9.36
C GLY A 160 13.46 8.25 -7.95
N MET A 161 12.66 8.64 -6.96
CA MET A 161 13.05 8.56 -5.54
C MET A 161 13.30 7.10 -5.12
N LEU A 162 12.42 6.16 -5.45
CA LEU A 162 12.61 4.74 -5.14
C LEU A 162 13.83 4.15 -5.87
N GLU A 163 14.05 4.51 -7.13
CA GLU A 163 15.23 4.14 -7.92
C GLU A 163 16.53 4.65 -7.28
N GLY A 164 16.48 5.86 -6.70
CA GLY A 164 17.61 6.45 -5.98
C GLY A 164 17.88 5.78 -4.63
N MET A 165 16.85 5.39 -3.90
CA MET A 165 17.00 4.74 -2.60
C MET A 165 17.49 3.31 -2.68
N TYR A 166 16.97 2.52 -3.63
CA TYR A 166 17.18 1.06 -3.68
C TYR A 166 17.94 0.65 -4.94
N GLU A 167 18.98 -0.17 -4.81
CA GLU A 167 19.71 -0.74 -5.96
C GLU A 167 19.09 -2.05 -6.44
N HIS A 168 18.65 -2.88 -5.51
CA HIS A 168 18.25 -4.27 -5.80
C HIS A 168 16.79 -4.57 -5.47
N HIS A 169 16.20 -3.91 -4.48
CA HIS A 169 14.85 -4.17 -4.01
C HIS A 169 13.81 -3.89 -5.11
N SER A 170 12.82 -4.80 -5.25
CA SER A 170 11.81 -4.72 -6.32
C SER A 170 10.92 -3.48 -6.22
N ILE A 171 10.81 -2.85 -5.05
CA ILE A 171 10.01 -1.63 -4.83
C ILE A 171 10.41 -0.47 -5.76
N ARG A 172 11.65 -0.47 -6.27
CA ARG A 172 12.12 0.53 -7.23
C ARG A 172 11.49 0.46 -8.62
N ARG A 173 10.68 -0.59 -8.86
CA ARG A 173 10.06 -0.86 -10.15
C ARG A 173 8.61 -0.40 -10.17
N ASN A 174 8.16 0.04 -11.34
CA ASN A 174 6.75 0.41 -11.52
C ASN A 174 5.84 -0.80 -11.30
N ILE A 175 4.75 -0.61 -10.58
CA ILE A 175 3.75 -1.65 -10.28
C ILE A 175 3.19 -2.27 -11.56
N CYS A 176 2.93 -1.45 -12.59
CA CYS A 176 2.46 -1.92 -13.89
C CYS A 176 3.54 -2.63 -14.72
N GLY A 177 4.80 -2.63 -14.25
CA GLY A 177 5.94 -3.13 -15.01
C GLY A 177 6.37 -2.18 -16.13
N THR A 178 6.81 -2.75 -17.24
CA THR A 178 7.25 -2.03 -18.45
C THR A 178 6.60 -2.63 -19.69
N ALA A 179 6.49 -1.86 -20.78
CA ALA A 179 6.02 -2.38 -22.07
C ALA A 179 6.82 -3.59 -22.60
N LYS A 180 8.06 -3.79 -22.09
CA LYS A 180 8.90 -4.95 -22.41
C LYS A 180 8.63 -6.15 -21.48
N SER A 181 8.37 -5.92 -20.20
CA SER A 181 8.11 -7.01 -19.24
C SER A 181 6.73 -7.63 -19.47
N ILE A 182 5.68 -6.82 -19.67
CA ILE A 182 4.31 -7.33 -19.86
C ILE A 182 4.15 -8.19 -21.12
N LYS A 183 4.95 -7.97 -22.17
CA LYS A 183 4.97 -8.82 -23.38
C LYS A 183 5.46 -10.25 -23.14
N LYS A 184 6.03 -10.54 -21.99
CA LYS A 184 6.48 -11.88 -21.62
C LYS A 184 5.41 -12.66 -20.84
N ILE A 185 4.29 -12.02 -20.53
CA ILE A 185 3.19 -12.63 -19.78
C ILE A 185 2.43 -13.56 -20.73
N THR A 186 2.20 -14.79 -20.29
CA THR A 186 1.49 -15.83 -21.01
C THR A 186 0.39 -16.43 -20.14
N PRO A 187 -0.63 -17.11 -20.71
CA PRO A 187 -1.65 -17.79 -19.91
C PRO A 187 -1.06 -18.77 -18.89
N GLU A 188 -0.08 -19.53 -19.28
CA GLU A 188 0.61 -20.48 -18.38
C GLU A 188 1.25 -19.76 -17.19
N LEU A 189 1.94 -18.64 -17.44
CA LEU A 189 2.54 -17.83 -16.37
C LEU A 189 1.48 -17.27 -15.43
N MET A 190 0.37 -16.78 -16.00
CA MET A 190 -0.75 -16.23 -15.21
C MET A 190 -1.37 -17.29 -14.31
N TYR A 191 -1.67 -18.49 -14.82
CA TYR A 191 -2.15 -19.61 -14.02
C TYR A 191 -1.14 -20.01 -12.95
N ASN A 192 0.16 -20.07 -13.27
CA ASN A 192 1.20 -20.40 -12.29
C ASN A 192 1.27 -19.37 -11.14
N CYS A 193 1.15 -18.07 -11.43
CA CYS A 193 1.07 -17.05 -10.40
C CYS A 193 -0.23 -17.14 -9.60
N TYR A 194 -1.36 -17.34 -10.29
CA TYR A 194 -2.65 -17.49 -9.65
C TYR A 194 -2.66 -18.69 -8.69
N ASP A 195 -2.26 -19.86 -9.13
CA ASP A 195 -2.23 -21.08 -8.32
C ASP A 195 -1.29 -20.94 -7.10
N SER A 196 -0.21 -20.16 -7.26
CA SER A 196 0.74 -19.91 -6.18
C SER A 196 0.17 -18.94 -5.14
N PHE A 197 -0.30 -17.76 -5.55
CA PHE A 197 -0.63 -16.66 -4.66
C PHE A 197 -2.11 -16.55 -4.29
N TYR A 198 -3.04 -16.92 -5.18
CA TYR A 198 -4.49 -16.87 -4.93
C TYR A 198 -5.00 -18.11 -4.18
N ASN A 199 -4.14 -18.61 -3.32
CA ASN A 199 -4.51 -19.60 -2.33
C ASN A 199 -5.29 -18.95 -1.19
N LEU A 200 -6.42 -19.50 -0.81
CA LEU A 200 -7.31 -18.92 0.20
C LEU A 200 -6.65 -18.71 1.57
N ASN A 201 -5.56 -19.42 1.88
CA ASN A 201 -4.75 -19.14 3.09
C ASN A 201 -3.89 -17.87 2.97
N ASN A 202 -3.63 -17.39 1.75
CA ASN A 202 -2.88 -16.19 1.44
C ASN A 202 -3.81 -14.99 1.16
N MET A 203 -5.12 -15.16 1.39
CA MET A 203 -6.16 -14.21 1.06
C MET A 203 -7.00 -13.86 2.29
N GLY A 204 -7.73 -12.76 2.20
CA GLY A 204 -8.69 -12.34 3.21
C GLY A 204 -9.91 -11.67 2.58
N LEU A 205 -11.09 -11.90 3.16
CA LEU A 205 -12.32 -11.22 2.80
C LEU A 205 -12.70 -10.27 3.94
N PHE A 206 -12.76 -8.97 3.64
CA PHE A 206 -12.99 -7.89 4.60
C PHE A 206 -14.29 -7.19 4.27
N ILE A 207 -15.25 -7.22 5.19
CA ILE A 207 -16.60 -6.71 5.00
C ILE A 207 -16.90 -5.68 6.08
N CYS A 208 -17.42 -4.53 5.67
CA CYS A 208 -17.92 -3.51 6.58
C CYS A 208 -19.31 -3.03 6.15
N GLY A 209 -20.24 -2.94 7.12
CA GLY A 209 -21.61 -2.48 6.89
C GLY A 209 -22.62 -3.13 7.82
N ASP A 210 -23.90 -2.81 7.63
CA ASP A 210 -25.01 -3.40 8.38
C ASP A 210 -25.42 -4.76 7.77
N VAL A 211 -24.54 -5.75 7.95
CA VAL A 211 -24.68 -7.09 7.36
C VAL A 211 -25.00 -8.15 8.40
N HIS A 212 -25.69 -9.21 7.99
CA HIS A 212 -25.92 -10.41 8.81
C HIS A 212 -24.78 -11.40 8.62
N GLU A 213 -24.00 -11.65 9.67
CA GLU A 213 -22.85 -12.58 9.65
C GLU A 213 -23.25 -13.96 9.08
N ASP A 214 -24.38 -14.52 9.53
CA ASP A 214 -24.84 -15.85 9.10
C ASP A 214 -25.07 -15.95 7.58
N GLU A 215 -25.58 -14.88 6.94
CA GLU A 215 -25.78 -14.87 5.48
C GLU A 215 -24.44 -14.76 4.74
N VAL A 216 -23.47 -13.97 5.25
CA VAL A 216 -22.12 -13.90 4.70
C VAL A 216 -21.45 -15.28 4.76
N ILE A 217 -21.51 -15.93 5.91
CA ILE A 217 -20.91 -17.25 6.11
C ILE A 217 -21.57 -18.30 5.23
N LYS A 218 -22.88 -18.28 5.10
CA LYS A 218 -23.63 -19.17 4.20
C LYS A 218 -23.20 -19.00 2.74
N ILE A 219 -22.99 -17.75 2.27
CA ILE A 219 -22.47 -17.49 0.92
C ILE A 219 -21.06 -18.06 0.76
N ALA A 220 -20.20 -17.88 1.77
CA ALA A 220 -18.88 -18.47 1.75
C ALA A 220 -18.91 -20.00 1.70
N ASP A 221 -19.75 -20.65 2.52
CA ASP A 221 -19.93 -22.11 2.52
C ASP A 221 -20.47 -22.65 1.16
N GLU A 222 -21.29 -21.87 0.46
CA GLU A 222 -21.84 -22.24 -0.85
C GLU A 222 -20.81 -22.13 -2.00
N LEU A 223 -19.91 -21.15 -1.95
CA LEU A 223 -19.03 -20.81 -3.07
C LEU A 223 -17.58 -21.27 -2.89
N LEU A 224 -17.12 -21.43 -1.64
CA LEU A 224 -15.74 -21.80 -1.36
C LEU A 224 -15.58 -23.31 -1.13
N PRO A 225 -14.39 -23.88 -1.43
CA PRO A 225 -14.14 -25.28 -1.18
C PRO A 225 -14.19 -25.61 0.32
N SER A 226 -14.68 -26.80 0.64
CA SER A 226 -14.83 -27.28 2.04
C SER A 226 -13.51 -27.71 2.68
N LYS A 227 -12.40 -27.65 1.97
CA LYS A 227 -11.04 -27.98 2.46
C LYS A 227 -10.02 -27.04 1.86
N SER A 228 -9.05 -26.66 2.68
CA SER A 228 -7.88 -25.90 2.25
C SER A 228 -6.94 -26.74 1.40
N THR A 229 -6.44 -26.17 0.31
CA THR A 229 -5.23 -26.63 -0.38
C THR A 229 -4.08 -25.79 0.16
N GLN A 230 -3.22 -26.37 0.99
CA GLN A 230 -2.14 -25.65 1.62
C GLN A 230 -0.93 -25.58 0.69
N PHE A 231 -0.60 -24.40 0.19
CA PHE A 231 0.70 -24.08 -0.39
C PHE A 231 1.28 -22.91 0.39
N ASP A 232 2.44 -23.09 0.97
CA ASP A 232 3.18 -22.03 1.62
C ASP A 232 4.19 -21.44 0.62
N ILE A 233 4.15 -20.14 0.44
CA ILE A 233 5.08 -19.40 -0.43
C ILE A 233 6.24 -18.92 0.43
N ILE A 234 7.45 -19.01 -0.11
CA ILE A 234 8.63 -18.36 0.43
C ILE A 234 8.98 -17.22 -0.52
N HIS A 235 8.81 -15.99 -0.06
CA HIS A 235 9.27 -14.82 -0.78
C HIS A 235 10.80 -14.85 -0.83
N GLN A 236 11.36 -14.81 -2.03
CA GLN A 236 12.80 -14.74 -2.24
C GLN A 236 13.14 -13.29 -2.59
N SER A 237 13.90 -12.63 -1.74
CA SER A 237 14.60 -11.44 -2.21
C SER A 237 15.63 -11.89 -3.27
N ASN A 238 15.87 -11.11 -4.30
CA ASN A 238 16.95 -11.30 -5.27
C ASN A 238 18.31 -11.36 -4.57
N ASN A 239 18.65 -12.36 -3.81
CA ASN A 239 19.87 -12.70 -3.05
C ASN A 239 20.95 -11.61 -2.88
N LYS A 240 20.68 -10.38 -3.31
CA LYS A 240 21.53 -9.23 -3.17
C LYS A 240 21.03 -8.39 -2.01
N LYS A 241 21.88 -8.27 -1.01
CA LYS A 241 21.60 -7.43 0.17
C LYS A 241 21.55 -5.95 -0.27
N GLU A 242 20.49 -5.26 0.14
CA GLU A 242 20.46 -3.80 0.04
C GLU A 242 21.47 -3.18 1.00
N GLU A 243 22.25 -2.23 0.50
CA GLU A 243 23.14 -1.45 1.35
C GLU A 243 22.31 -0.46 2.20
N PRO A 244 22.80 -0.13 3.42
CA PRO A 244 22.11 0.84 4.28
C PRO A 244 22.00 2.23 3.66
N GLN A 245 22.98 2.63 2.86
CA GLN A 245 23.01 3.90 2.14
C GLN A 245 22.07 3.87 0.93
N VAL A 246 21.72 5.04 0.42
CA VAL A 246 21.00 5.15 -0.84
C VAL A 246 21.90 4.80 -2.01
N PHE A 247 21.33 4.23 -3.06
CA PHE A 247 22.05 3.89 -4.28
C PHE A 247 22.54 5.12 -5.04
N GLN A 248 21.71 6.16 -5.11
CA GLN A 248 22.04 7.45 -5.71
C GLN A 248 21.45 8.58 -4.86
N THR A 249 22.23 9.60 -4.60
CA THR A 249 21.79 10.76 -3.80
C THR A 249 20.96 11.76 -4.60
N TYR A 250 21.01 11.71 -5.94
CA TYR A 250 20.30 12.63 -6.82
C TYR A 250 19.89 11.95 -8.12
N ILE A 251 18.62 12.14 -8.48
CA ILE A 251 18.05 11.70 -9.76
C ILE A 251 17.30 12.89 -10.39
N GLU A 252 17.52 13.12 -11.67
CA GLU A 252 16.84 14.18 -12.43
C GLU A 252 16.26 13.62 -13.72
N ALA A 253 15.03 14.02 -14.00
CA ALA A 253 14.42 13.87 -15.32
C ALA A 253 13.83 15.22 -15.76
N ARG A 254 13.55 15.37 -17.06
CA ARG A 254 12.95 16.59 -17.62
C ARG A 254 11.64 16.26 -18.29
N MET A 255 10.61 17.06 -17.98
CA MET A 255 9.27 16.87 -18.52
C MET A 255 8.63 18.23 -18.85
N GLN A 256 7.51 18.20 -19.56
CA GLN A 256 6.76 19.42 -19.87
C GLN A 256 5.95 19.87 -18.65
N ILE A 257 6.58 20.59 -17.75
CA ILE A 257 6.00 21.16 -16.53
C ILE A 257 6.38 22.64 -16.41
N SER A 258 5.62 23.40 -15.64
CA SER A 258 5.85 24.83 -15.43
C SER A 258 6.82 25.10 -14.26
N LYS A 259 6.80 24.26 -13.24
CA LYS A 259 7.60 24.38 -12.02
C LYS A 259 8.23 23.04 -11.66
N PRO A 260 9.50 23.01 -11.20
CA PRO A 260 10.11 21.76 -10.80
C PRO A 260 9.35 21.07 -9.66
N ILE A 261 9.23 19.73 -9.76
CA ILE A 261 8.65 18.85 -8.75
C ILE A 261 9.79 18.09 -8.09
N PHE A 262 9.73 17.92 -6.78
CA PHE A 262 10.72 17.13 -6.05
C PHE A 262 10.08 16.08 -5.16
N ASN A 263 10.84 15.02 -4.90
CA ASN A 263 10.57 14.05 -3.85
C ASN A 263 11.90 13.71 -3.14
N ILE A 264 11.97 14.01 -1.84
CA ILE A 264 13.07 13.65 -0.97
C ILE A 264 12.73 12.32 -0.32
N GLY A 265 13.51 11.28 -0.62
CA GLY A 265 13.40 9.98 0.01
C GLY A 265 14.45 9.79 1.08
N ILE A 266 14.06 9.28 2.25
CA ILE A 266 14.95 8.97 3.36
C ILE A 266 14.78 7.49 3.67
N LYS A 267 15.79 6.69 3.33
CA LYS A 267 15.79 5.24 3.53
C LYS A 267 15.87 4.91 5.02
N ASP A 268 14.91 4.12 5.51
CA ASP A 268 14.99 3.56 6.85
C ASP A 268 15.40 2.09 6.78
N THR A 269 16.43 1.74 7.51
CA THR A 269 17.01 0.39 7.55
C THR A 269 16.71 -0.34 8.86
N ASN A 270 16.03 0.32 9.79
CA ASN A 270 15.65 -0.25 11.07
C ASN A 270 14.19 -0.75 11.01
N ILE A 271 14.00 -1.89 10.36
CA ILE A 271 12.69 -2.51 10.16
C ILE A 271 12.50 -3.60 11.22
N PRO A 272 11.55 -3.45 12.16
CA PRO A 272 11.25 -4.50 13.14
C PRO A 272 10.62 -5.74 12.48
N ASP A 273 10.99 -6.92 12.98
CA ASP A 273 10.37 -8.19 12.55
C ASP A 273 8.93 -8.32 13.05
N ASN A 274 8.64 -7.77 14.23
CA ASN A 274 7.32 -7.81 14.85
C ASN A 274 6.39 -6.75 14.24
N SER A 275 5.15 -7.13 13.94
CA SER A 275 4.15 -6.24 13.32
C SER A 275 3.77 -5.06 14.21
N ASP A 276 3.55 -5.28 15.52
CA ASP A 276 3.16 -4.20 16.44
C ASP A 276 4.28 -3.18 16.61
N GLU A 277 5.55 -3.64 16.57
CA GLU A 277 6.71 -2.74 16.57
C GLU A 277 6.82 -1.95 15.25
N ARG A 278 6.45 -2.56 14.10
CA ARG A 278 6.36 -1.82 12.83
C ARG A 278 5.25 -0.77 12.88
N GLN A 279 4.07 -1.12 13.40
CA GLN A 279 2.96 -0.18 13.59
C GLN A 279 3.34 0.96 14.56
N LYS A 280 4.04 0.64 15.65
CA LYS A 280 4.55 1.67 16.56
C LYS A 280 5.57 2.58 15.86
N ARG A 281 6.46 2.02 15.04
CA ARG A 281 7.45 2.81 14.29
C ARG A 281 6.80 3.70 13.25
N GLU A 282 5.80 3.20 12.53
CA GLU A 282 4.99 3.99 11.60
C GLU A 282 4.33 5.17 12.32
N ALA A 283 3.68 4.91 13.45
CA ALA A 283 3.04 5.94 14.27
C ALA A 283 4.04 6.99 14.78
N ILE A 284 5.24 6.59 15.22
CA ILE A 284 6.29 7.52 15.66
C ILE A 284 6.74 8.43 14.50
N TYR A 285 6.96 7.87 13.30
CA TYR A 285 7.32 8.68 12.13
C TYR A 285 6.18 9.60 11.67
N SER A 286 4.94 9.15 11.76
CA SER A 286 3.78 10.00 11.45
C SER A 286 3.69 11.19 12.40
N ILE A 287 3.88 10.97 13.70
CA ILE A 287 3.96 12.05 14.70
C ILE A 287 5.15 12.98 14.39
N LEU A 288 6.34 12.42 14.14
CA LEU A 288 7.54 13.19 13.85
C LEU A 288 7.40 14.03 12.57
N ASN A 289 6.83 13.46 11.52
CA ASN A 289 6.56 14.18 10.27
C ASN A 289 5.58 15.34 10.49
N GLU A 290 4.51 15.11 11.26
CA GLU A 290 3.55 16.16 11.62
C GLU A 290 4.21 17.29 12.43
N MET A 291 5.11 16.96 13.36
CA MET A 291 5.86 17.95 14.13
C MET A 291 6.76 18.83 13.25
N ILE A 292 7.39 18.25 12.21
CA ILE A 292 8.44 18.92 11.42
C ILE A 292 7.88 19.56 10.15
N PHE A 293 7.03 18.85 9.40
CA PHE A 293 6.65 19.20 8.02
C PHE A 293 5.23 19.73 7.88
N SER A 294 4.41 19.69 8.94
CA SER A 294 3.03 20.20 8.86
C SER A 294 3.00 21.71 8.62
N GLN A 295 1.90 22.17 8.02
CA GLN A 295 1.68 23.61 7.76
C GLN A 295 1.69 24.46 9.04
N ALA A 296 1.43 23.86 10.20
CA ALA A 296 1.51 24.53 11.49
C ALA A 296 2.95 24.63 12.03
N GLY A 297 3.93 23.99 11.37
CA GLY A 297 5.31 23.91 11.81
C GLY A 297 6.17 25.12 11.41
N GLU A 298 7.26 25.32 12.14
CA GLU A 298 8.23 26.42 11.92
C GLU A 298 8.93 26.26 10.54
N LEU A 299 9.27 25.02 10.16
CA LEU A 299 9.93 24.74 8.88
C LEU A 299 9.05 25.12 7.69
N TYR A 300 7.80 24.66 7.68
CA TYR A 300 6.87 24.98 6.58
C TYR A 300 6.69 26.50 6.45
N SER A 301 6.42 27.20 7.57
CA SER A 301 6.26 28.65 7.57
C SER A 301 7.48 29.36 7.00
N SER A 302 8.69 28.97 7.44
CA SER A 302 9.94 29.54 6.95
C SER A 302 10.18 29.32 5.46
N LEU A 303 9.90 28.10 4.95
CA LEU A 303 10.06 27.78 3.52
C LEU A 303 9.01 28.53 2.68
N PHE A 304 7.77 28.59 3.14
CA PHE A 304 6.67 29.22 2.41
C PHE A 304 6.79 30.75 2.37
N GLU A 305 7.07 31.41 3.50
CA GLU A 305 7.24 32.86 3.57
C GLU A 305 8.44 33.39 2.76
N ARG A 306 9.45 32.52 2.55
CA ARG A 306 10.62 32.81 1.70
C ARG A 306 10.42 32.41 0.24
N ASP A 307 9.22 31.99 -0.13
CA ASP A 307 8.84 31.55 -1.48
C ASP A 307 9.73 30.40 -2.02
N LEU A 308 10.23 29.53 -1.11
CA LEU A 308 11.05 28.39 -1.48
C LEU A 308 10.24 27.17 -1.92
N ILE A 309 9.00 27.05 -1.46
CA ILE A 309 8.08 25.96 -1.81
C ILE A 309 6.72 26.50 -2.24
N SER A 310 6.01 25.73 -3.07
CA SER A 310 4.58 25.90 -3.30
C SER A 310 3.77 25.46 -2.05
N PRO A 311 2.49 25.86 -1.90
CA PRO A 311 1.68 25.57 -0.71
C PRO A 311 1.54 24.08 -0.37
N ASN A 312 1.72 23.21 -1.35
CA ASN A 312 1.50 21.76 -1.22
C ASN A 312 2.81 21.05 -0.92
N LEU A 313 3.15 20.94 0.36
CA LEU A 313 4.19 20.03 0.84
C LEU A 313 3.50 18.79 1.41
N SER A 314 3.82 17.62 0.88
CA SER A 314 3.32 16.33 1.36
C SER A 314 4.45 15.53 2.01
N TYR A 315 4.10 14.72 2.98
CA TYR A 315 5.03 13.82 3.66
C TYR A 315 4.33 12.53 4.05
N CYS A 316 5.05 11.42 3.97
CA CYS A 316 4.53 10.11 4.31
C CYS A 316 5.67 9.19 4.73
N TYR A 317 5.46 8.41 5.77
CA TYR A 317 6.35 7.30 6.10
C TYR A 317 5.67 5.99 5.70
N THR A 318 6.44 5.13 5.04
CA THR A 318 6.00 3.81 4.60
C THR A 318 6.90 2.75 5.20
N ILE A 319 6.31 1.71 5.76
CA ILE A 319 7.04 0.56 6.29
C ILE A 319 6.34 -0.75 5.90
N SER A 320 7.14 -1.72 5.54
CA SER A 320 6.72 -3.11 5.31
C SER A 320 7.78 -4.05 5.89
N PRO A 321 7.57 -5.36 5.91
CA PRO A 321 8.60 -6.30 6.41
C PRO A 321 9.94 -6.23 5.67
N THR A 322 9.99 -5.69 4.45
CA THR A 322 11.18 -5.72 3.59
C THR A 322 11.76 -4.36 3.22
N ASN A 323 11.00 -3.29 3.42
CA ASN A 323 11.41 -1.92 3.09
C ASN A 323 10.74 -0.89 3.98
N ALA A 324 11.47 0.20 4.24
CA ALA A 324 10.90 1.37 4.90
C ALA A 324 11.57 2.65 4.41
N TYR A 325 10.79 3.72 4.31
CA TYR A 325 11.29 5.03 3.92
C TYR A 325 10.34 6.15 4.34
N ASN A 326 10.90 7.33 4.53
CA ASN A 326 10.15 8.58 4.63
C ASN A 326 10.25 9.34 3.31
N SER A 327 9.15 9.91 2.83
CA SER A 327 9.10 10.73 1.62
C SER A 327 8.57 12.12 1.93
N ILE A 328 9.20 13.16 1.38
CA ILE A 328 8.75 14.55 1.45
C ILE A 328 8.71 15.07 0.01
N ALA A 329 7.53 15.46 -0.46
CA ALA A 329 7.33 15.86 -1.85
C ALA A 329 6.65 17.22 -1.97
N GLY A 330 6.99 17.95 -3.04
CA GLY A 330 6.43 19.26 -3.31
C GLY A 330 6.95 19.86 -4.62
N GLU A 331 6.66 21.15 -4.78
CA GLU A 331 7.11 21.96 -5.91
C GLU A 331 7.97 23.12 -5.42
N ALA A 332 9.06 23.40 -6.11
CA ALA A 332 10.00 24.48 -5.77
C ALA A 332 10.80 24.92 -6.99
N ASP A 333 11.13 26.20 -7.10
CA ASP A 333 12.01 26.70 -8.17
C ASP A 333 13.40 26.10 -8.09
N ASN A 334 13.87 25.82 -6.88
CA ASN A 334 15.17 25.18 -6.62
C ASN A 334 15.04 24.06 -5.58
N PRO A 335 14.72 22.82 -6.00
CA PRO A 335 14.59 21.67 -5.09
C PRO A 335 15.83 21.38 -4.24
N LYS A 336 17.03 21.63 -4.75
CA LYS A 336 18.28 21.42 -3.98
C LYS A 336 18.37 22.39 -2.79
N SER A 337 18.00 23.65 -3.00
CA SER A 337 17.94 24.63 -1.90
C SER A 337 16.92 24.26 -0.84
N VAL A 338 15.79 23.64 -1.23
CA VAL A 338 14.78 23.14 -0.27
C VAL A 338 15.37 22.02 0.58
N LEU A 339 16.05 21.05 -0.05
CA LEU A 339 16.74 19.98 0.70
C LEU A 339 17.78 20.55 1.66
N ASP A 340 18.60 21.49 1.22
CA ASP A 340 19.63 22.12 2.06
C ASP A 340 19.02 22.85 3.27
N GLU A 341 17.91 23.57 3.09
CA GLU A 341 17.19 24.25 4.18
C GLU A 341 16.54 23.25 5.14
N ILE A 342 15.95 22.17 4.62
CA ILE A 342 15.38 21.10 5.45
C ILE A 342 16.50 20.46 6.31
N LEU A 343 17.63 20.10 5.71
CA LEU A 343 18.75 19.49 6.44
C LEU A 343 19.34 20.43 7.49
N LYS A 344 19.47 21.71 7.17
CA LYS A 344 19.92 22.73 8.12
C LYS A 344 18.95 22.86 9.29
N PHE A 345 17.64 22.93 9.02
CA PHE A 345 16.62 22.99 10.06
C PHE A 345 16.68 21.76 10.98
N ILE A 346 16.83 20.56 10.40
CA ILE A 346 16.98 19.31 11.16
C ILE A 346 18.25 19.34 12.04
N GLU A 347 19.39 19.81 11.52
CA GLU A 347 20.62 19.95 12.32
C GLU A 347 20.43 20.93 13.47
N ASP A 348 19.82 22.09 13.25
CA ASP A 348 19.47 23.06 14.29
C ASP A 348 18.50 22.47 15.32
N LEU A 349 17.51 21.72 14.85
CA LEU A 349 16.53 21.06 15.70
C LEU A 349 17.15 19.93 16.56
N LYS A 350 18.15 19.20 16.02
CA LYS A 350 18.92 18.20 16.80
C LYS A 350 19.72 18.85 17.95
N ILE A 351 20.12 20.12 17.82
CA ILE A 351 20.80 20.88 18.86
C ILE A 351 19.80 21.45 19.88
N LYS A 352 18.69 22.02 19.39
CA LYS A 352 17.66 22.68 20.20
C LYS A 352 16.78 21.67 20.96
N GLY A 353 16.61 20.46 20.42
CA GLY A 353 15.64 19.45 20.86
C GLY A 353 14.26 19.68 20.26
N LEU A 354 13.48 18.62 20.23
CA LEU A 354 12.08 18.66 19.83
C LEU A 354 11.24 19.38 20.91
N ALA A 355 10.15 20.04 20.49
CA ALA A 355 9.23 20.71 21.43
C ALA A 355 8.16 19.73 21.92
N TYR A 356 8.03 19.61 23.25
CA TYR A 356 7.03 18.73 23.88
C TYR A 356 5.59 19.08 23.50
N ASP A 357 5.26 20.37 23.37
CA ASP A 357 3.92 20.83 22.99
C ASP A 357 3.57 20.42 21.55
N ASP A 358 4.54 20.42 20.65
CA ASP A 358 4.37 19.95 19.27
C ASP A 358 4.13 18.45 19.24
N PHE A 359 4.84 17.67 20.06
CA PHE A 359 4.59 16.24 20.20
C PHE A 359 3.15 15.98 20.66
N ILE A 360 2.67 16.66 21.70
CA ILE A 360 1.30 16.49 22.21
C ILE A 360 0.26 16.85 21.15
N ARG A 361 0.49 17.93 20.40
CA ARG A 361 -0.40 18.36 19.30
C ARG A 361 -0.43 17.29 18.18
N SER A 362 0.71 16.86 17.71
CA SER A 362 0.84 15.92 16.60
C SER A 362 0.31 14.54 16.93
N LYS A 363 0.57 14.06 18.15
CA LYS A 363 -0.02 12.81 18.66
C LYS A 363 -1.55 12.85 18.70
N ARG A 364 -2.14 13.99 19.12
CA ARG A 364 -3.61 14.18 19.11
C ARG A 364 -4.20 14.22 17.70
N ILE A 365 -3.50 14.83 16.75
CA ILE A 365 -3.91 14.84 15.33
C ILE A 365 -3.94 13.42 14.81
N MET A 366 -2.86 12.67 14.99
CA MET A 366 -2.79 11.28 14.56
C MET A 366 -3.90 10.41 15.18
N TYR A 367 -4.12 10.55 16.48
CA TYR A 367 -5.22 9.85 17.16
C TYR A 367 -6.58 10.18 16.55
N ALA A 368 -6.85 11.48 16.33
CA ALA A 368 -8.10 11.93 15.76
C ALA A 368 -8.31 11.44 14.32
N ASP A 369 -7.25 11.40 13.50
CA ASP A 369 -7.33 10.93 12.13
C ASP A 369 -7.54 9.40 12.07
N PHE A 370 -6.92 8.66 12.99
CA PHE A 370 -7.21 7.23 13.12
C PHE A 370 -8.66 6.97 13.53
N VAL A 371 -9.18 7.69 14.54
CA VAL A 371 -10.60 7.57 14.96
C VAL A 371 -11.55 7.91 13.81
N LYS A 372 -11.28 8.97 13.06
CA LYS A 372 -12.09 9.34 11.88
C LYS A 372 -12.11 8.27 10.79
N SER A 373 -11.08 7.43 10.69
CA SER A 373 -11.08 6.36 9.69
C SER A 373 -12.19 5.33 9.90
N PHE A 374 -12.79 5.30 11.10
CA PHE A 374 -13.96 4.46 11.42
C PHE A 374 -15.31 5.10 11.04
N ASP A 375 -15.32 6.28 10.42
CA ASP A 375 -16.54 6.96 9.98
C ASP A 375 -17.03 6.49 8.60
N SER A 376 -16.26 5.65 7.88
CA SER A 376 -16.66 5.11 6.58
C SER A 376 -16.41 3.60 6.48
N THR A 377 -17.32 2.90 5.78
CA THR A 377 -17.18 1.46 5.54
C THR A 377 -15.94 1.14 4.71
N GLU A 378 -15.60 2.01 3.76
CA GLU A 378 -14.39 1.92 2.95
C GLU A 378 -13.12 2.05 3.79
N GLY A 379 -13.02 3.12 4.61
CA GLY A 379 -11.86 3.35 5.48
C GLY A 379 -11.62 2.20 6.43
N ILE A 380 -12.68 1.67 7.05
CA ILE A 380 -12.61 0.52 7.96
C ILE A 380 -12.10 -0.74 7.23
N ALA A 381 -12.70 -1.09 6.09
CA ALA A 381 -12.36 -2.33 5.38
C ALA A 381 -10.93 -2.29 4.83
N ASN A 382 -10.48 -1.15 4.26
CA ASN A 382 -9.11 -0.98 3.77
C ASN A 382 -8.08 -1.04 4.91
N ASN A 383 -8.33 -0.36 6.03
CA ASN A 383 -7.45 -0.42 7.18
C ASN A 383 -7.41 -1.83 7.78
N LEU A 384 -8.57 -2.48 7.95
CA LEU A 384 -8.66 -3.84 8.46
C LEU A 384 -7.85 -4.82 7.59
N MET A 385 -7.91 -4.69 6.26
CA MET A 385 -7.08 -5.47 5.35
C MET A 385 -5.59 -5.17 5.53
N SER A 386 -5.21 -3.89 5.54
CA SER A 386 -3.81 -3.47 5.67
C SER A 386 -3.17 -3.99 6.95
N PHE A 387 -3.83 -3.79 8.10
CA PHE A 387 -3.35 -4.29 9.39
C PHE A 387 -3.28 -5.81 9.44
N SER A 388 -4.34 -6.50 8.99
CA SER A 388 -4.38 -7.97 8.98
C SER A 388 -3.31 -8.58 8.08
N PHE A 389 -2.99 -7.95 6.95
CA PHE A 389 -1.96 -8.43 6.04
C PHE A 389 -0.55 -8.21 6.57
N ASP A 390 -0.32 -7.16 7.36
CA ASP A 390 0.93 -6.97 8.10
C ASP A 390 1.04 -7.86 9.36
N GLY A 391 -0.04 -8.53 9.74
CA GLY A 391 -0.11 -9.38 10.93
C GLY A 391 -0.39 -8.62 12.23
N ALA A 392 -0.93 -7.41 12.12
CA ALA A 392 -1.31 -6.54 13.22
C ALA A 392 -2.85 -6.54 13.43
N GLU A 393 -3.28 -6.04 14.58
CA GLU A 393 -4.70 -5.93 14.95
C GLU A 393 -5.11 -4.44 14.97
N ILE A 394 -6.09 -4.08 14.14
CA ILE A 394 -6.47 -2.68 13.91
C ILE A 394 -6.99 -1.97 15.18
N LEU A 395 -7.80 -2.66 16.01
CA LEU A 395 -8.38 -2.02 17.21
C LEU A 395 -7.35 -1.80 18.31
N SER A 396 -6.23 -2.55 18.31
CA SER A 396 -5.11 -2.35 19.24
C SER A 396 -4.21 -1.17 18.85
N TYR A 397 -4.33 -0.65 17.63
CA TYR A 397 -3.49 0.46 17.19
C TYR A 397 -3.69 1.74 17.99
N VAL A 398 -4.91 1.97 18.51
CA VAL A 398 -5.18 3.10 19.40
C VAL A 398 -4.35 3.02 20.68
N ASP A 399 -4.17 1.82 21.24
CA ASP A 399 -3.33 1.59 22.42
C ASP A 399 -1.85 1.80 22.09
N ILE A 400 -1.42 1.41 20.88
CA ILE A 400 -0.07 1.68 20.37
C ILE A 400 0.16 3.19 20.31
N ILE A 401 -0.75 3.95 19.68
CA ILE A 401 -0.65 5.43 19.62
C ILE A 401 -0.57 6.01 21.05
N GLU A 402 -1.45 5.59 21.96
CA GLU A 402 -1.44 6.10 23.34
C GLU A 402 -0.15 5.77 24.09
N SER A 403 0.47 4.63 23.81
CA SER A 403 1.72 4.20 24.45
C SER A 403 2.95 5.00 24.04
N ILE A 404 2.91 5.72 22.87
CA ILE A 404 4.06 6.47 22.37
C ILE A 404 4.39 7.62 23.31
N THR A 405 5.63 7.65 23.75
CA THR A 405 6.19 8.71 24.60
C THR A 405 6.98 9.72 23.79
N PHE A 406 7.26 10.87 24.39
CA PHE A 406 8.15 11.86 23.79
C PHE A 406 9.55 11.30 23.55
N ASP A 407 10.05 10.48 24.48
CA ASP A 407 11.37 9.85 24.40
C ASP A 407 11.45 8.84 23.24
N ASP A 408 10.34 8.15 22.88
CA ASP A 408 10.26 7.28 21.69
C ASP A 408 10.50 8.09 20.43
N VAL A 409 9.83 9.26 20.31
CA VAL A 409 9.94 10.15 19.13
C VAL A 409 11.32 10.78 19.05
N ASP A 410 11.88 11.26 20.17
CA ASP A 410 13.21 11.87 20.25
C ASP A 410 14.31 10.85 19.89
N THR A 411 14.18 9.60 20.35
CA THR A 411 15.09 8.50 20.01
C THR A 411 15.11 8.21 18.51
N VAL A 412 13.93 8.18 17.87
CA VAL A 412 13.83 7.98 16.42
C VAL A 412 14.39 9.19 15.69
N PHE A 413 14.04 10.41 16.10
CA PHE A 413 14.53 11.66 15.52
C PHE A 413 16.06 11.77 15.52
N ALA A 414 16.72 11.38 16.61
CA ALA A 414 18.18 11.42 16.71
C ALA A 414 18.88 10.64 15.58
N ASN A 415 18.29 9.54 15.11
CA ASN A 415 18.82 8.64 14.10
C ASN A 415 18.16 8.78 12.71
N ALA A 416 17.08 9.54 12.62
CA ALA A 416 16.46 9.89 11.34
C ALA A 416 17.30 10.95 10.62
N PHE A 417 17.10 11.12 9.34
CA PHE A 417 17.72 12.15 8.51
C PHE A 417 19.26 12.05 8.40
N ASP A 418 19.76 10.81 8.31
CA ASP A 418 21.16 10.56 7.99
C ASP A 418 21.43 10.90 6.51
N LYS A 419 22.43 11.74 6.23
CA LYS A 419 22.73 12.24 4.88
C LYS A 419 23.05 11.12 3.88
N ASP A 420 23.66 10.03 4.34
CA ASP A 420 23.98 8.88 3.49
C ASP A 420 22.74 8.06 3.10
N LYS A 421 21.60 8.34 3.75
CA LYS A 421 20.31 7.67 3.52
C LYS A 421 19.31 8.53 2.76
N ILE A 422 19.73 9.69 2.24
CA ILE A 422 18.85 10.65 1.58
C ILE A 422 19.08 10.64 0.08
N THR A 423 18.02 10.57 -0.68
CA THR A 423 17.99 10.80 -2.12
C THR A 423 17.05 11.95 -2.46
N LEU A 424 17.38 12.72 -3.47
CA LEU A 424 16.53 13.76 -4.03
C LEU A 424 16.20 13.40 -5.49
N SER A 425 14.94 13.12 -5.74
CA SER A 425 14.40 12.97 -7.10
C SER A 425 13.77 14.28 -7.55
N VAL A 426 14.05 14.69 -8.78
CA VAL A 426 13.58 15.98 -9.33
C VAL A 426 13.09 15.80 -10.76
N ILE A 427 11.92 16.35 -11.03
CA ILE A 427 11.49 16.60 -12.41
C ILE A 427 11.67 18.07 -12.71
N MET A 428 12.51 18.38 -13.69
CA MET A 428 12.78 19.74 -14.16
C MET A 428 11.95 20.07 -15.39
N PRO A 429 11.57 21.33 -15.61
CA PRO A 429 10.99 21.76 -16.89
C PRO A 429 11.93 21.43 -18.06
N LEU A 430 11.34 21.20 -19.22
CA LEU A 430 12.11 21.16 -20.47
C LEU A 430 12.80 22.52 -20.68
N ASP A 431 14.04 22.49 -21.19
CA ASP A 431 14.71 23.74 -21.59
C ASP A 431 13.87 24.42 -22.68
N ASN A 432 13.48 25.68 -22.47
CA ASN A 432 12.88 26.48 -23.53
C ASN A 432 13.95 26.69 -24.62
N ASN A 433 13.82 25.92 -25.71
CA ASN A 433 14.62 26.17 -26.94
C ASN A 433 14.17 27.46 -27.64
#